data_f6d623d60987713fa85eac2f236ad7e1
#
_entry.id   f6d623d60987713fa85eac2f236ad7e1
#
_cell.length_a   1.000
_cell.length_b   1.000
_cell.length_c   1.000
_cell.angle_alpha   90.00
_cell.angle_beta   90.00
_cell.angle_gamma   90.00
#
_symmetry.space_group_name_H-M   'P 1'
#
loop_
_entity.id
_entity.type
_entity.pdbx_description
1 polymer ?
#
loop_
_entity_poly.entity_id
_entity_poly.type
_entity_poly.pdbx_seq_one_letter_code
_entity_poly.pdbx_strand_id
1 'polypeptide(L)'
;LIGGATTSRVHTAVKIAPHYSGPVVYVPDASRSVSVASGLLGDERDGYLATLREDYDRVRSQHANKKQTPMWPLAKARANAADVDFTTYKPTKPKFIGRRVLKGVELRDVVPFIDWAPFFQTWDLAGPYPAILDDEVVGEQARQVFADAQKMLKRLVEGRWLTANAVVGLYPAQRQGDDIVLYTDESRTNVALTWYGLRQQTERPMTEGAYRPSRALSDFVAAPNQATDYVGCFAVTAGIGATPKHRPLRLRRMTTTPSCESASRSAGRSHGRDDASPRPHRLVGLCGRRGADQRATHR
;
A
#
# COMPACT_ATOMS: atom_id res chain seq x y z
N LEU A 1 -25.67 -7.96 13.02
CA LEU A 1 -25.00 -7.06 12.08
C LEU A 1 -23.49 -7.25 12.16
N ILE A 2 -22.82 -7.32 11.02
CA ILE A 2 -21.38 -7.47 10.91
C ILE A 2 -20.85 -6.37 9.98
N GLY A 3 -19.83 -5.63 10.42
CA GLY A 3 -19.33 -4.52 9.61
C GLY A 3 -17.96 -4.03 10.03
N GLY A 4 -17.51 -2.95 9.39
CA GLY A 4 -16.24 -2.28 9.64
C GLY A 4 -15.10 -2.77 8.75
N ALA A 5 -13.90 -2.23 8.99
CA ALA A 5 -12.72 -2.43 8.15
C ALA A 5 -12.14 -3.86 8.18
N THR A 6 -12.54 -4.69 9.15
CA THR A 6 -11.98 -6.04 9.34
C THR A 6 -12.70 -7.12 8.54
N THR A 7 -13.83 -6.81 7.90
CA THR A 7 -14.62 -7.75 7.11
C THR A 7 -15.12 -7.10 5.82
N SER A 8 -15.70 -7.90 4.94
CA SER A 8 -16.30 -7.43 3.68
C SER A 8 -17.59 -8.19 3.42
N ARG A 9 -18.44 -7.66 2.52
CA ARG A 9 -19.65 -8.33 2.06
C ARG A 9 -19.36 -9.75 1.56
N VAL A 10 -18.29 -9.93 0.78
CA VAL A 10 -17.89 -11.23 0.25
C VAL A 10 -17.50 -12.18 1.40
N HIS A 11 -16.69 -11.72 2.35
CA HIS A 11 -16.30 -12.53 3.51
C HIS A 11 -17.53 -12.93 4.34
N THR A 12 -18.45 -11.99 4.57
CA THR A 12 -19.69 -12.25 5.30
C THR A 12 -20.54 -13.28 4.58
N ALA A 13 -20.75 -13.12 3.27
CA ALA A 13 -21.58 -14.04 2.47
C ALA A 13 -21.00 -15.46 2.38
N VAL A 14 -19.65 -15.57 2.23
CA VAL A 14 -18.98 -16.85 1.95
C VAL A 14 -18.55 -17.59 3.22
N LYS A 15 -18.07 -16.86 4.25
CA LYS A 15 -17.42 -17.47 5.42
C LYS A 15 -18.24 -17.37 6.71
N ILE A 16 -19.14 -16.41 6.84
CA ILE A 16 -19.88 -16.19 8.10
C ILE A 16 -21.32 -16.67 7.98
N ALA A 17 -22.06 -16.16 6.98
CA ALA A 17 -23.48 -16.46 6.84
C ALA A 17 -23.82 -17.97 6.73
N PRO A 18 -23.02 -18.83 6.08
CA PRO A 18 -23.31 -20.27 6.02
C PRO A 18 -23.19 -21.00 7.35
N HIS A 19 -22.49 -20.42 8.34
CA HIS A 19 -22.22 -21.04 9.65
C HIS A 19 -23.07 -20.47 10.77
N TYR A 20 -24.05 -19.63 10.45
CA TYR A 20 -24.96 -19.06 11.42
C TYR A 20 -26.40 -19.27 11.01
N SER A 21 -27.22 -19.78 11.92
CA SER A 21 -28.65 -20.16 11.67
C SER A 21 -29.56 -18.94 11.47
N GLY A 22 -29.21 -17.79 12.03
CA GLY A 22 -29.95 -16.55 11.88
C GLY A 22 -29.49 -15.69 10.74
N PRO A 23 -30.17 -14.59 10.45
CA PRO A 23 -29.75 -13.65 9.40
C PRO A 23 -28.45 -12.93 9.79
N VAL A 24 -27.49 -12.89 8.84
CA VAL A 24 -26.24 -12.17 8.97
C VAL A 24 -26.19 -11.07 7.91
N VAL A 25 -26.08 -9.83 8.33
CA VAL A 25 -26.05 -8.67 7.41
C VAL A 25 -24.73 -7.92 7.52
N TYR A 26 -24.06 -7.73 6.40
CA TYR A 26 -22.89 -6.88 6.32
C TYR A 26 -23.29 -5.40 6.24
N VAL A 27 -22.72 -4.60 7.14
CA VAL A 27 -22.93 -3.16 7.22
C VAL A 27 -21.59 -2.46 7.06
N PRO A 28 -21.32 -1.74 5.94
CA PRO A 28 -20.01 -1.14 5.67
C PRO A 28 -19.61 -0.06 6.67
N ASP A 29 -20.59 0.69 7.17
CA ASP A 29 -20.39 1.79 8.12
C ASP A 29 -21.57 1.95 9.08
N ALA A 30 -21.35 2.69 10.16
CA ALA A 30 -22.36 2.90 11.21
C ALA A 30 -23.61 3.65 10.72
N SER A 31 -23.49 4.48 9.70
CA SER A 31 -24.61 5.30 9.18
C SER A 31 -25.69 4.43 8.54
N ARG A 32 -25.29 3.30 7.95
CA ARG A 32 -26.20 2.33 7.32
C ARG A 32 -26.81 1.33 8.30
N SER A 33 -26.33 1.28 9.55
CA SER A 33 -26.83 0.31 10.53
C SER A 33 -28.29 0.57 10.90
N VAL A 34 -28.72 1.82 10.91
CA VAL A 34 -30.11 2.21 11.23
C VAL A 34 -31.07 1.68 10.19
N SER A 35 -30.82 1.90 8.90
CA SER A 35 -31.71 1.42 7.83
C SER A 35 -31.78 -0.12 7.78
N VAL A 36 -30.64 -0.78 8.00
CA VAL A 36 -30.58 -2.26 8.08
C VAL A 36 -31.36 -2.77 9.29
N ALA A 37 -31.22 -2.13 10.46
CA ALA A 37 -31.96 -2.51 11.66
C ALA A 37 -33.46 -2.30 11.47
N SER A 38 -33.88 -1.18 10.86
CA SER A 38 -35.28 -0.94 10.53
C SER A 38 -35.87 -1.99 9.59
N GLY A 39 -35.13 -2.39 8.54
CA GLY A 39 -35.55 -3.47 7.64
C GLY A 39 -35.63 -4.84 8.32
N LEU A 40 -34.81 -5.09 9.34
CA LEU A 40 -34.85 -6.37 10.10
C LEU A 40 -35.91 -6.40 11.18
N LEU A 41 -36.39 -5.25 11.66
CA LEU A 41 -37.36 -5.14 12.76
C LEU A 41 -38.75 -4.70 12.26
N GLY A 42 -38.87 -4.24 11.01
CA GLY A 42 -40.11 -3.78 10.41
C GLY A 42 -40.93 -4.91 9.77
N ASP A 43 -42.12 -4.56 9.29
CA ASP A 43 -43.10 -5.50 8.70
C ASP A 43 -42.59 -6.12 7.38
N GLU A 44 -41.64 -5.48 6.70
CA GLU A 44 -41.03 -5.95 5.44
C GLU A 44 -39.82 -6.88 5.65
N ARG A 45 -39.60 -7.34 6.86
CA ARG A 45 -38.46 -8.20 7.26
C ARG A 45 -38.24 -9.39 6.35
N ASP A 46 -39.31 -10.12 6.03
CA ASP A 46 -39.19 -11.36 5.24
C ASP A 46 -38.78 -11.07 3.79
N GLY A 47 -39.29 -10.01 3.18
CA GLY A 47 -38.87 -9.53 1.88
C GLY A 47 -37.40 -9.08 1.87
N TYR A 48 -36.98 -8.34 2.89
CA TYR A 48 -35.58 -7.94 3.06
C TYR A 48 -34.64 -9.15 3.18
N LEU A 49 -35.03 -10.16 3.98
CA LEU A 49 -34.24 -11.37 4.16
C LEU A 49 -34.19 -12.25 2.90
N ALA A 50 -35.27 -12.29 2.11
CA ALA A 50 -35.28 -12.99 0.83
C ALA A 50 -34.27 -12.35 -0.16
N THR A 51 -34.33 -11.04 -0.33
CA THR A 51 -33.38 -10.29 -1.17
C THR A 51 -31.94 -10.46 -0.71
N LEU A 52 -31.69 -10.44 0.61
CA LEU A 52 -30.37 -10.65 1.18
C LEU A 52 -29.81 -12.04 0.87
N ARG A 53 -30.67 -13.07 0.96
CA ARG A 53 -30.28 -14.47 0.64
C ARG A 53 -29.92 -14.61 -0.83
N GLU A 54 -30.75 -14.12 -1.74
CA GLU A 54 -30.48 -14.13 -3.18
C GLU A 54 -29.15 -13.43 -3.51
N ASP A 55 -28.91 -12.28 -2.88
CA ASP A 55 -27.68 -11.55 -3.05
C ASP A 55 -26.45 -12.34 -2.57
N TYR A 56 -26.55 -12.96 -1.41
CA TYR A 56 -25.47 -13.79 -0.87
C TYR A 56 -25.24 -15.07 -1.68
N ASP A 57 -26.30 -15.67 -2.23
CA ASP A 57 -26.18 -16.83 -3.12
C ASP A 57 -25.48 -16.45 -4.42
N ARG A 58 -25.80 -15.29 -4.99
CA ARG A 58 -25.09 -14.74 -6.14
C ARG A 58 -23.62 -14.50 -5.84
N VAL A 59 -23.30 -13.88 -4.70
CA VAL A 59 -21.91 -13.64 -4.27
C VAL A 59 -21.14 -14.95 -4.07
N ARG A 60 -21.78 -15.96 -3.44
CA ARG A 60 -21.19 -17.30 -3.25
C ARG A 60 -20.92 -17.99 -4.58
N SER A 61 -21.86 -17.95 -5.52
CA SER A 61 -21.72 -18.54 -6.85
C SER A 61 -20.58 -17.86 -7.63
N GLN A 62 -20.50 -16.55 -7.60
CA GLN A 62 -19.41 -15.80 -8.22
C GLN A 62 -18.04 -16.13 -7.58
N HIS A 63 -18.01 -16.27 -6.26
CA HIS A 63 -16.80 -16.62 -5.53
C HIS A 63 -16.37 -18.08 -5.79
N ALA A 64 -17.31 -19.03 -5.84
CA ALA A 64 -17.03 -20.42 -6.17
C ALA A 64 -16.51 -20.59 -7.61
N ASN A 65 -17.03 -19.81 -8.53
CA ASN A 65 -16.59 -19.81 -9.92
C ASN A 65 -15.27 -19.04 -10.16
N LYS A 66 -14.76 -18.35 -9.15
CA LYS A 66 -13.46 -17.68 -9.25
C LYS A 66 -12.37 -18.74 -9.29
N LYS A 67 -11.87 -19.07 -10.50
CA LYS A 67 -10.76 -19.99 -10.68
C LYS A 67 -9.60 -19.52 -9.81
N GLN A 68 -9.21 -20.34 -8.83
CA GLN A 68 -7.98 -20.11 -8.11
C GLN A 68 -6.83 -20.24 -9.11
N THR A 69 -6.02 -19.22 -9.22
CA THR A 69 -4.83 -19.30 -10.07
C THR A 69 -3.92 -20.41 -9.53
N PRO A 70 -3.53 -21.39 -10.34
CA PRO A 70 -2.69 -22.48 -9.87
C PRO A 70 -1.41 -21.98 -9.25
N MET A 71 -0.97 -22.67 -8.20
CA MET A 71 0.29 -22.39 -7.53
C MET A 71 1.33 -23.43 -7.93
N TRP A 72 2.51 -22.96 -8.34
CA TRP A 72 3.63 -23.84 -8.61
C TRP A 72 4.32 -24.31 -7.33
N PRO A 73 4.87 -25.54 -7.30
CA PRO A 73 5.82 -25.91 -6.27
C PRO A 73 7.01 -24.96 -6.24
N LEU A 74 7.54 -24.68 -5.05
CA LEU A 74 8.62 -23.72 -4.85
C LEU A 74 9.85 -24.02 -5.72
N ALA A 75 10.20 -25.30 -5.90
CA ALA A 75 11.31 -25.72 -6.76
C ALA A 75 11.11 -25.26 -8.22
N LYS A 76 9.88 -25.43 -8.77
CA LYS A 76 9.51 -24.96 -10.11
C LYS A 76 9.56 -23.44 -10.20
N ALA A 77 9.06 -22.73 -9.18
CA ALA A 77 9.10 -21.29 -9.13
C ALA A 77 10.54 -20.75 -9.06
N ARG A 78 11.43 -21.42 -8.34
CA ARG A 78 12.87 -21.08 -8.29
C ARG A 78 13.56 -21.31 -9.62
N ALA A 79 13.24 -22.39 -10.33
CA ALA A 79 13.76 -22.66 -11.66
C ALA A 79 13.32 -21.61 -12.70
N ASN A 80 12.20 -20.95 -12.47
CA ASN A 80 11.67 -19.84 -13.28
C ASN A 80 11.91 -18.47 -12.63
N ALA A 81 12.99 -18.30 -11.86
CA ALA A 81 13.35 -17.03 -11.25
C ALA A 81 13.66 -15.96 -12.33
N ALA A 82 13.52 -14.70 -11.96
CA ALA A 82 13.99 -13.63 -12.82
C ALA A 82 15.52 -13.60 -12.86
N ASP A 83 16.07 -13.62 -14.07
CA ASP A 83 17.49 -13.43 -14.29
C ASP A 83 17.79 -11.95 -14.58
N VAL A 84 18.56 -11.33 -13.70
CA VAL A 84 19.01 -9.95 -13.85
C VAL A 84 20.49 -9.98 -14.20
N ASP A 85 20.81 -9.44 -15.37
CA ASP A 85 22.19 -9.36 -15.85
C ASP A 85 23.00 -8.29 -15.07
N PHE A 86 23.78 -8.75 -14.12
CA PHE A 86 24.71 -7.91 -13.36
C PHE A 86 26.06 -7.69 -14.03
N THR A 87 26.29 -8.24 -15.22
CA THR A 87 27.48 -7.97 -16.03
C THR A 87 27.33 -6.63 -16.73
N THR A 88 26.15 -6.37 -17.29
CA THR A 88 25.80 -5.12 -17.95
C THR A 88 25.36 -4.06 -16.93
N TYR A 89 24.50 -4.45 -15.95
CA TYR A 89 24.08 -3.56 -14.90
C TYR A 89 25.01 -3.60 -13.69
N LYS A 90 25.68 -2.50 -13.43
CA LYS A 90 26.53 -2.36 -12.23
C LYS A 90 25.81 -1.53 -11.17
N PRO A 91 25.55 -2.10 -9.97
CA PRO A 91 24.96 -1.35 -8.87
C PRO A 91 25.82 -0.15 -8.50
N THR A 92 25.16 0.98 -8.25
CA THR A 92 25.86 2.20 -7.84
C THR A 92 26.22 2.11 -6.36
N LYS A 93 27.49 2.38 -6.04
CA LYS A 93 27.93 2.49 -4.65
C LYS A 93 27.24 3.69 -3.98
N PRO A 94 26.61 3.52 -2.81
CA PRO A 94 26.01 4.62 -2.09
C PRO A 94 27.07 5.58 -1.53
N LYS A 95 26.69 6.85 -1.37
CA LYS A 95 27.59 7.91 -0.84
C LYS A 95 27.94 7.71 0.65
N PHE A 96 27.18 6.90 1.35
CA PHE A 96 27.46 6.53 2.76
C PHE A 96 26.93 5.12 3.03
N ILE A 97 27.49 4.49 4.03
CA ILE A 97 27.04 3.22 4.59
C ILE A 97 26.54 3.46 6.02
N GLY A 98 25.55 2.69 6.43
CA GLY A 98 24.94 2.79 7.74
C GLY A 98 23.68 3.66 7.76
N ARG A 99 23.30 4.08 8.96
CA ARG A 99 22.04 4.77 9.23
C ARG A 99 22.23 6.29 9.33
N ARG A 100 21.33 7.05 8.66
CA ARG A 100 21.18 8.50 8.87
C ARG A 100 19.78 8.83 9.36
N VAL A 101 19.69 9.76 10.30
CA VAL A 101 18.43 10.27 10.84
C VAL A 101 18.26 11.70 10.37
N LEU A 102 17.17 11.96 9.67
CA LEU A 102 16.77 13.27 9.19
C LEU A 102 15.59 13.75 10.05
N LYS A 103 15.78 14.82 10.81
CA LYS A 103 14.76 15.38 11.69
C LYS A 103 14.31 16.75 11.15
N GLY A 104 13.00 17.01 11.24
CA GLY A 104 12.45 18.30 10.88
C GLY A 104 12.63 18.66 9.39
N VAL A 105 12.43 17.68 8.51
CA VAL A 105 12.50 17.92 7.05
C VAL A 105 11.45 18.96 6.68
N GLU A 106 11.85 19.97 5.93
CA GLU A 106 10.96 21.05 5.50
C GLU A 106 9.89 20.50 4.54
N LEU A 107 8.63 20.64 4.90
CA LEU A 107 7.53 20.11 4.09
C LEU A 107 7.48 20.73 2.68
N ARG A 108 7.91 21.99 2.55
CA ARG A 108 7.97 22.65 1.23
C ARG A 108 8.84 21.92 0.22
N ASP A 109 9.91 21.27 0.70
CA ASP A 109 10.84 20.54 -0.16
C ASP A 109 10.27 19.18 -0.58
N VAL A 110 9.29 18.66 0.18
CA VAL A 110 8.61 17.38 -0.09
C VAL A 110 7.39 17.55 -1.00
N VAL A 111 6.76 18.72 -0.97
CA VAL A 111 5.53 19.01 -1.74
C VAL A 111 5.63 18.68 -3.23
N PRO A 112 6.72 19.02 -3.97
CA PRO A 112 6.84 18.73 -5.39
C PRO A 112 6.81 17.23 -5.75
N PHE A 113 7.06 16.37 -4.77
CA PHE A 113 7.14 14.91 -4.94
C PHE A 113 5.88 14.17 -4.49
N ILE A 114 4.81 14.88 -4.16
CA ILE A 114 3.55 14.25 -3.73
C ILE A 114 2.97 13.40 -4.85
N ASP A 115 2.73 12.11 -4.54
CA ASP A 115 1.93 11.23 -5.38
C ASP A 115 0.44 11.45 -5.11
N TRP A 116 -0.24 12.11 -6.05
CA TRP A 116 -1.64 12.48 -5.89
C TRP A 116 -2.63 11.34 -6.14
N ALA A 117 -2.22 10.26 -6.79
CA ALA A 117 -3.12 9.15 -7.06
C ALA A 117 -3.70 8.50 -5.78
N PRO A 118 -2.91 8.22 -4.71
CA PRO A 118 -3.46 7.73 -3.45
C PRO A 118 -4.37 8.75 -2.74
N PHE A 119 -4.16 10.04 -2.97
CA PHE A 119 -5.06 11.09 -2.45
C PHE A 119 -6.44 10.96 -3.07
N PHE A 120 -6.55 10.93 -4.40
CA PHE A 120 -7.84 10.78 -5.08
C PHE A 120 -8.54 9.47 -4.72
N GLN A 121 -7.79 8.37 -4.61
CA GLN A 121 -8.35 7.09 -4.16
C GLN A 121 -8.97 7.15 -2.76
N THR A 122 -8.44 7.98 -1.85
CA THR A 122 -9.01 8.18 -0.51
C THR A 122 -10.39 8.86 -0.56
N TRP A 123 -10.68 9.58 -1.65
CA TRP A 123 -11.95 10.25 -1.91
C TRP A 123 -12.86 9.44 -2.86
N ASP A 124 -12.56 8.15 -3.07
CA ASP A 124 -13.27 7.25 -3.99
C ASP A 124 -13.27 7.75 -5.45
N LEU A 125 -12.30 8.57 -5.82
CA LEU A 125 -12.10 9.06 -7.18
C LEU A 125 -11.05 8.18 -7.87
N ALA A 126 -11.47 7.44 -8.89
CA ALA A 126 -10.61 6.52 -9.65
C ALA A 126 -10.11 7.20 -10.93
N GLY A 127 -8.79 7.21 -11.12
CA GLY A 127 -8.15 7.71 -12.33
C GLY A 127 -6.69 8.08 -12.10
N PRO A 128 -5.86 8.08 -13.15
CA PRO A 128 -4.48 8.49 -13.05
C PRO A 128 -4.37 10.03 -12.98
N TYR A 129 -3.52 10.53 -12.08
CA TYR A 129 -3.19 11.96 -12.05
C TYR A 129 -2.10 12.27 -13.10
N PRO A 130 -2.19 13.36 -13.87
CA PRO A 130 -3.19 14.45 -13.79
C PRO A 130 -4.48 14.23 -14.59
N ALA A 131 -4.57 13.19 -15.43
CA ALA A 131 -5.70 12.98 -16.34
C ALA A 131 -7.07 12.93 -15.65
N ILE A 132 -7.13 12.50 -14.37
CA ILE A 132 -8.36 12.49 -13.58
C ILE A 132 -9.04 13.87 -13.47
N LEU A 133 -8.28 14.95 -13.59
CA LEU A 133 -8.82 16.32 -13.52
C LEU A 133 -9.66 16.69 -14.76
N ASP A 134 -9.44 16.00 -15.87
CA ASP A 134 -10.11 16.22 -17.15
C ASP A 134 -11.12 15.10 -17.48
N ASP A 135 -11.35 14.18 -16.52
CA ASP A 135 -12.31 13.10 -16.67
C ASP A 135 -13.74 13.63 -16.82
N GLU A 136 -14.50 13.08 -17.76
CA GLU A 136 -15.87 13.56 -18.07
C GLU A 136 -16.86 13.32 -16.93
N VAL A 137 -16.65 12.29 -16.11
CA VAL A 137 -17.58 11.89 -15.05
C VAL A 137 -17.16 12.47 -13.69
N VAL A 138 -15.88 12.29 -13.33
CA VAL A 138 -15.39 12.65 -11.98
C VAL A 138 -14.50 13.90 -11.97
N GLY A 139 -14.17 14.47 -13.12
CA GLY A 139 -13.20 15.56 -13.25
C GLY A 139 -13.59 16.83 -12.48
N GLU A 140 -14.87 17.22 -12.48
CA GLU A 140 -15.33 18.38 -11.72
C GLU A 140 -15.10 18.20 -10.22
N GLN A 141 -15.51 17.04 -9.69
CA GLN A 141 -15.30 16.71 -8.27
C GLN A 141 -13.81 16.57 -7.94
N ALA A 142 -13.02 15.98 -8.85
CA ALA A 142 -11.58 15.84 -8.67
C ALA A 142 -10.89 17.23 -8.59
N ARG A 143 -11.23 18.17 -9.47
CA ARG A 143 -10.74 19.55 -9.43
C ARG A 143 -11.08 20.25 -8.12
N GLN A 144 -12.34 20.10 -7.66
CA GLN A 144 -12.78 20.71 -6.40
C GLN A 144 -11.98 20.17 -5.20
N VAL A 145 -11.89 18.84 -5.07
CA VAL A 145 -11.16 18.18 -3.99
C VAL A 145 -9.67 18.53 -4.05
N PHE A 146 -9.09 18.57 -5.25
CA PHE A 146 -7.70 18.95 -5.45
C PHE A 146 -7.44 20.41 -5.04
N ALA A 147 -8.31 21.36 -5.42
CA ALA A 147 -8.19 22.77 -5.03
C ALA A 147 -8.25 22.93 -3.51
N ASP A 148 -9.13 22.21 -2.83
CA ASP A 148 -9.21 22.23 -1.37
C ASP A 148 -8.00 21.59 -0.70
N ALA A 149 -7.45 20.51 -1.29
CA ALA A 149 -6.21 19.92 -0.84
C ALA A 149 -5.02 20.88 -0.98
N GLN A 150 -4.92 21.61 -2.09
CA GLN A 150 -3.87 22.63 -2.28
C GLN A 150 -3.96 23.74 -1.24
N LYS A 151 -5.17 24.26 -0.96
CA LYS A 151 -5.38 25.27 0.11
C LYS A 151 -4.97 24.73 1.48
N MET A 152 -5.32 23.48 1.77
CA MET A 152 -4.95 22.84 3.04
C MET A 152 -3.44 22.63 3.11
N LEU A 153 -2.81 22.13 2.04
CA LEU A 153 -1.38 21.91 1.96
C LEU A 153 -0.58 23.20 2.20
N LYS A 154 -1.02 24.31 1.58
CA LYS A 154 -0.44 25.63 1.83
C LYS A 154 -0.48 25.99 3.33
N ARG A 155 -1.63 25.80 3.99
CA ARG A 155 -1.76 26.05 5.45
C ARG A 155 -0.88 25.15 6.29
N LEU A 156 -0.73 23.87 5.91
CA LEU A 156 0.14 22.91 6.62
C LEU A 156 1.61 23.34 6.55
N VAL A 157 2.05 23.78 5.37
CA VAL A 157 3.43 24.22 5.11
C VAL A 157 3.71 25.55 5.81
N GLU A 158 2.91 26.59 5.54
CA GLU A 158 3.11 27.93 6.10
C GLU A 158 2.95 27.97 7.62
N GLY A 159 1.99 27.23 8.13
CA GLY A 159 1.73 27.13 9.58
C GLY A 159 2.65 26.17 10.33
N ARG A 160 3.52 25.43 9.63
CA ARG A 160 4.37 24.39 10.21
C ARG A 160 3.59 23.44 11.12
N TRP A 161 2.43 23.00 10.66
CA TRP A 161 1.54 22.19 11.49
C TRP A 161 2.03 20.78 11.71
N LEU A 162 2.81 20.25 10.78
CA LEU A 162 3.29 18.89 10.79
C LEU A 162 4.81 18.87 10.82
N THR A 163 5.36 17.85 11.46
CA THR A 163 6.78 17.55 11.42
C THR A 163 7.02 16.30 10.61
N ALA A 164 7.94 16.38 9.66
CA ALA A 164 8.41 15.23 8.87
C ALA A 164 9.78 14.79 9.36
N ASN A 165 9.93 13.50 9.59
CA ASN A 165 11.21 12.89 9.94
C ASN A 165 11.44 11.66 9.05
N ALA A 166 12.70 11.35 8.82
CA ALA A 166 13.09 10.14 8.12
C ALA A 166 14.29 9.47 8.79
N VAL A 167 14.36 8.17 8.63
CA VAL A 167 15.57 7.37 8.87
C VAL A 167 15.87 6.64 7.59
N VAL A 168 17.08 6.78 7.08
CA VAL A 168 17.57 6.09 5.89
C VAL A 168 18.76 5.24 6.28
N GLY A 169 18.79 4.00 5.84
CA GLY A 169 19.91 3.10 6.01
C GLY A 169 20.35 2.53 4.67
N LEU A 170 21.64 2.62 4.37
CA LEU A 170 22.24 2.04 3.17
C LEU A 170 23.30 1.02 3.59
N TYR A 171 23.17 -0.21 3.15
CA TYR A 171 24.00 -1.31 3.60
C TYR A 171 24.50 -2.15 2.43
N PRO A 172 25.75 -2.64 2.48
CA PRO A 172 26.22 -3.66 1.54
C PRO A 172 25.30 -4.88 1.65
N ALA A 173 24.92 -5.44 0.52
CA ALA A 173 24.00 -6.56 0.48
C ALA A 173 24.38 -7.58 -0.57
N GLN A 174 23.96 -8.83 -0.35
CA GLN A 174 24.14 -9.95 -1.28
C GLN A 174 22.91 -10.85 -1.26
N ARG A 175 22.58 -11.38 -2.42
CA ARG A 175 21.57 -12.42 -2.53
C ARG A 175 22.11 -13.76 -2.04
N GLN A 176 21.32 -14.45 -1.23
CA GLN A 176 21.56 -15.83 -0.82
C GLN A 176 20.28 -16.65 -1.06
N GLY A 177 20.16 -17.28 -2.22
CA GLY A 177 18.93 -17.94 -2.65
C GLY A 177 17.78 -16.94 -2.81
N ASP A 178 16.67 -17.13 -2.09
CA ASP A 178 15.55 -16.20 -2.07
C ASP A 178 15.70 -15.08 -1.01
N ASP A 179 16.75 -15.15 -0.19
CA ASP A 179 17.02 -14.20 0.89
C ASP A 179 18.00 -13.10 0.47
N ILE A 180 18.03 -12.01 1.24
CA ILE A 180 19.00 -10.92 1.09
C ILE A 180 19.74 -10.76 2.41
N VAL A 181 21.05 -10.89 2.38
CA VAL A 181 21.92 -10.65 3.53
C VAL A 181 22.47 -9.24 3.47
N LEU A 182 22.26 -8.45 4.53
CA LEU A 182 22.80 -7.11 4.71
C LEU A 182 23.97 -7.17 5.67
N TYR A 183 25.02 -6.42 5.35
CA TYR A 183 26.25 -6.37 6.16
C TYR A 183 26.40 -5.00 6.82
N THR A 184 27.14 -4.97 7.95
CA THR A 184 27.40 -3.74 8.71
C THR A 184 28.28 -2.76 7.94
N ASP A 185 29.18 -3.28 7.11
CA ASP A 185 30.20 -2.52 6.41
C ASP A 185 30.65 -3.21 5.11
N GLU A 186 31.55 -2.55 4.39
CA GLU A 186 32.05 -3.00 3.09
C GLU A 186 32.88 -4.30 3.16
N SER A 187 33.39 -4.68 4.32
CA SER A 187 34.16 -5.93 4.46
C SER A 187 33.28 -7.17 4.25
N ARG A 188 31.93 -7.01 4.43
CA ARG A 188 30.93 -8.08 4.29
C ARG A 188 31.20 -9.28 5.18
N THR A 189 31.88 -9.09 6.31
CA THR A 189 32.17 -10.15 7.28
C THR A 189 31.08 -10.24 8.35
N ASN A 190 30.55 -9.11 8.79
CA ASN A 190 29.56 -9.04 9.86
C ASN A 190 28.16 -8.82 9.29
N VAL A 191 27.27 -9.80 9.50
CA VAL A 191 25.87 -9.71 9.08
C VAL A 191 25.11 -8.77 10.02
N ALA A 192 24.48 -7.73 9.44
CA ALA A 192 23.61 -6.83 10.15
C ALA A 192 22.18 -7.37 10.24
N LEU A 193 21.69 -7.97 9.13
CA LEU A 193 20.32 -8.47 9.01
C LEU A 193 20.25 -9.47 7.87
N THR A 194 19.47 -10.52 8.02
CA THR A 194 18.99 -11.33 6.91
C THR A 194 17.52 -11.02 6.66
N TRP A 195 17.21 -10.56 5.45
CA TRP A 195 15.87 -10.44 4.96
C TRP A 195 15.42 -11.75 4.35
N TYR A 196 14.50 -12.45 4.99
CA TYR A 196 13.93 -13.68 4.48
C TYR A 196 12.92 -13.35 3.38
N GLY A 197 13.23 -13.75 2.16
CA GLY A 197 12.46 -13.43 0.98
C GLY A 197 11.37 -14.46 0.68
N LEU A 198 10.36 -14.02 -0.05
CA LEU A 198 9.31 -14.88 -0.59
C LEU A 198 9.34 -14.81 -2.10
N ARG A 199 9.23 -15.97 -2.77
CA ARG A 199 9.15 -16.07 -4.22
C ARG A 199 7.69 -16.20 -4.66
N GLN A 200 7.33 -15.54 -5.75
CA GLN A 200 6.03 -15.71 -6.39
C GLN A 200 5.89 -17.15 -6.89
N GLN A 201 4.82 -17.81 -6.48
CA GLN A 201 4.52 -19.18 -6.90
C GLN A 201 3.27 -19.26 -7.81
N THR A 202 2.57 -18.15 -7.98
CA THR A 202 1.38 -18.10 -8.83
C THR A 202 1.75 -18.38 -10.28
N GLU A 203 1.12 -19.36 -10.90
CA GLU A 203 1.27 -19.64 -12.32
C GLU A 203 0.73 -18.46 -13.13
N ARG A 204 1.55 -17.98 -14.06
CA ARG A 204 1.17 -16.86 -14.94
C ARG A 204 1.06 -17.34 -16.36
N PRO A 205 0.18 -16.73 -17.18
CA PRO A 205 0.08 -17.07 -18.60
C PRO A 205 1.45 -16.96 -19.28
N MET A 206 1.68 -17.86 -20.23
CA MET A 206 2.83 -17.74 -21.14
C MET A 206 2.67 -16.50 -22.03
N THR A 207 3.76 -15.78 -22.23
CA THR A 207 3.86 -14.67 -23.15
C THR A 207 5.05 -14.95 -24.06
N GLU A 208 4.87 -14.91 -25.37
CA GLU A 208 5.92 -15.18 -26.38
C GLU A 208 6.65 -16.54 -26.18
N GLY A 209 5.89 -17.57 -25.78
CA GLY A 209 6.43 -18.92 -25.61
C GLY A 209 7.16 -19.18 -24.27
N ALA A 210 7.24 -18.20 -23.39
CA ALA A 210 7.86 -18.34 -22.07
C ALA A 210 6.90 -17.95 -20.94
N TYR A 211 7.06 -18.56 -19.79
CA TYR A 211 6.36 -18.11 -18.58
C TYR A 211 6.98 -16.80 -18.05
N ARG A 212 6.13 -15.90 -17.57
CA ARG A 212 6.62 -14.73 -16.85
C ARG A 212 7.40 -15.17 -15.60
N PRO A 213 8.56 -14.56 -15.31
CA PRO A 213 9.39 -14.98 -14.19
C PRO A 213 8.64 -14.97 -12.85
N SER A 214 8.89 -16.00 -12.06
CA SER A 214 8.48 -16.09 -10.66
C SER A 214 9.40 -15.23 -9.79
N ARG A 215 9.06 -13.97 -9.60
CA ARG A 215 9.93 -12.96 -9.00
C ARG A 215 10.04 -13.11 -7.48
N ALA A 216 11.24 -12.89 -6.97
CA ALA A 216 11.52 -12.57 -5.57
C ALA A 216 12.27 -11.23 -5.49
N LEU A 217 12.22 -10.53 -4.35
CA LEU A 217 13.00 -9.29 -4.17
C LEU A 217 14.50 -9.55 -4.29
N SER A 218 14.95 -10.72 -3.85
CA SER A 218 16.34 -11.16 -3.95
C SER A 218 16.87 -11.24 -5.38
N ASP A 219 16.01 -11.46 -6.39
CA ASP A 219 16.44 -11.52 -7.79
C ASP A 219 17.07 -10.20 -8.27
N PHE A 220 16.70 -9.09 -7.60
CA PHE A 220 17.21 -7.75 -7.91
C PHE A 220 18.44 -7.35 -7.07
N VAL A 221 19.02 -8.26 -6.32
CA VAL A 221 20.26 -8.07 -5.56
C VAL A 221 21.30 -9.04 -6.09
N ALA A 222 22.51 -8.54 -6.37
CA ALA A 222 23.58 -9.35 -6.94
C ALA A 222 24.00 -10.48 -5.99
N ALA A 223 24.31 -11.63 -6.57
CA ALA A 223 24.95 -12.72 -5.85
C ALA A 223 26.44 -12.40 -5.57
N PRO A 224 27.10 -13.06 -4.61
CA PRO A 224 28.47 -12.75 -4.20
C PRO A 224 29.50 -12.70 -5.34
N ASN A 225 29.29 -13.52 -6.36
CA ASN A 225 30.18 -13.68 -7.51
C ASN A 225 29.81 -12.83 -8.74
N GLN A 226 28.74 -12.03 -8.65
CA GLN A 226 28.24 -11.23 -9.78
C GLN A 226 28.66 -9.77 -9.70
N ALA A 227 28.30 -9.08 -8.63
CA ALA A 227 28.62 -7.69 -8.42
C ALA A 227 28.57 -7.31 -6.94
N THR A 228 29.20 -6.19 -6.60
CA THR A 228 29.05 -5.52 -5.32
C THR A 228 27.72 -4.76 -5.32
N ASP A 229 26.80 -5.10 -4.43
CA ASP A 229 25.47 -4.50 -4.40
C ASP A 229 25.11 -3.98 -2.99
N TYR A 230 24.06 -3.16 -2.94
CA TYR A 230 23.64 -2.45 -1.73
C TYR A 230 22.12 -2.46 -1.64
N VAL A 231 21.60 -2.43 -0.42
CA VAL A 231 20.18 -2.28 -0.15
C VAL A 231 19.94 -1.03 0.69
N GLY A 232 18.98 -0.23 0.26
CA GLY A 232 18.47 0.92 1.00
C GLY A 232 17.19 0.56 1.76
N CYS A 233 17.17 0.95 3.05
CA CYS A 233 15.99 0.86 3.90
C CYS A 233 15.63 2.24 4.39
N PHE A 234 14.34 2.55 4.52
CA PHE A 234 13.90 3.82 5.09
C PHE A 234 12.63 3.68 5.92
N ALA A 235 12.48 4.59 6.88
CA ALA A 235 11.25 4.81 7.60
C ALA A 235 10.98 6.31 7.65
N VAL A 236 9.74 6.71 7.36
CA VAL A 236 9.36 8.12 7.26
C VAL A 236 8.09 8.42 8.04
N THR A 237 8.00 9.64 8.57
CA THR A 237 6.79 10.21 9.15
C THR A 237 6.60 11.62 8.63
N ALA A 238 5.37 11.99 8.28
CA ALA A 238 5.03 13.35 7.85
C ALA A 238 3.75 13.87 8.52
N GLY A 239 3.26 13.19 9.55
CA GLY A 239 1.99 13.51 10.22
C GLY A 239 2.11 13.83 11.71
N ILE A 240 3.32 13.98 12.24
CA ILE A 240 3.53 14.34 13.66
C ILE A 240 2.97 15.75 13.88
N GLY A 241 2.08 15.91 14.87
CA GLY A 241 1.39 17.17 15.16
C GLY A 241 -0.01 17.29 14.52
N ALA A 242 -0.45 16.34 13.70
CA ALA A 242 -1.77 16.37 13.09
C ALA A 242 -2.91 16.29 14.11
N THR A 243 -2.83 15.39 15.09
CA THR A 243 -3.91 15.12 16.05
C THR A 243 -4.40 16.35 16.83
N PRO A 244 -3.54 17.20 17.40
CA PRO A 244 -3.98 18.42 18.08
C PRO A 244 -4.68 19.43 17.17
N LYS A 245 -4.28 19.51 15.91
CA LYS A 245 -4.83 20.42 14.91
C LYS A 245 -6.16 19.96 14.34
N HIS A 246 -6.40 18.65 14.29
CA HIS A 246 -7.67 18.08 13.86
C HIS A 246 -8.81 18.24 14.89
N ARG A 247 -8.49 18.37 16.17
CA ARG A 247 -9.51 18.43 17.22
C ARG A 247 -10.54 19.55 17.04
N PRO A 248 -10.15 20.78 16.68
CA PRO A 248 -11.13 21.83 16.33
C PRO A 248 -11.81 21.62 14.98
N LEU A 249 -11.20 20.87 14.04
CA LEU A 249 -11.76 20.62 12.73
C LEU A 249 -12.84 19.53 12.76
N ARG A 250 -12.75 18.56 13.67
CA ARG A 250 -13.79 17.53 13.89
C ARG A 250 -15.15 18.12 14.32
N LEU A 251 -15.15 19.27 14.99
CA LEU A 251 -16.35 19.97 15.41
C LEU A 251 -17.03 20.76 14.28
N ARG A 252 -16.35 20.97 13.14
CA ARG A 252 -16.83 21.83 12.04
C ARG A 252 -17.24 21.13 10.75
N ARG A 253 -17.31 19.82 10.68
CA ARG A 253 -17.78 18.97 9.57
C ARG A 253 -16.72 17.95 9.11
N MET A 254 -17.19 16.74 8.86
CA MET A 254 -16.43 15.53 8.44
C MET A 254 -15.61 15.65 7.14
N THR A 255 -15.67 16.80 6.47
CA THR A 255 -15.03 16.98 5.15
C THR A 255 -13.56 17.41 5.17
N THR A 256 -13.06 17.92 6.31
CA THR A 256 -11.68 18.44 6.39
C THR A 256 -10.67 17.46 6.96
N THR A 257 -11.12 16.48 7.74
CA THR A 257 -10.25 15.49 8.38
C THR A 257 -9.56 14.54 7.38
N PRO A 258 -10.25 13.98 6.37
CA PRO A 258 -9.62 13.13 5.35
C PRO A 258 -8.55 13.86 4.53
N SER A 259 -8.75 15.16 4.23
CA SER A 259 -7.79 15.94 3.45
C SER A 259 -6.43 16.08 4.13
N CYS A 260 -6.45 16.38 5.44
CA CYS A 260 -5.20 16.53 6.18
C CYS A 260 -4.46 15.21 6.35
N GLU A 261 -5.20 14.12 6.62
CA GLU A 261 -4.60 12.79 6.74
C GLU A 261 -4.06 12.26 5.42
N SER A 262 -4.77 12.47 4.30
CA SER A 262 -4.31 12.04 2.98
C SER A 262 -3.12 12.87 2.51
N ALA A 263 -3.10 14.18 2.76
CA ALA A 263 -1.95 15.03 2.46
C ALA A 263 -0.70 14.60 3.24
N SER A 264 -0.84 14.28 4.54
CA SER A 264 0.29 13.81 5.36
C SER A 264 0.81 12.44 4.92
N ARG A 265 -0.08 11.53 4.50
CA ARG A 265 0.33 10.22 3.95
C ARG A 265 1.03 10.35 2.60
N SER A 266 0.54 11.21 1.73
CA SER A 266 1.18 11.49 0.44
C SER A 266 2.55 12.14 0.60
N ALA A 267 2.68 13.08 1.53
CA ALA A 267 3.97 13.68 1.88
C ALA A 267 4.98 12.65 2.43
N GLY A 268 4.50 11.70 3.26
CA GLY A 268 5.34 10.60 3.75
C GLY A 268 5.86 9.70 2.63
N ARG A 269 5.07 9.44 1.60
CA ARG A 269 5.50 8.65 0.42
C ARG A 269 6.50 9.41 -0.45
N SER A 270 6.26 10.70 -0.69
CA SER A 270 7.17 11.52 -1.48
C SER A 270 8.53 11.68 -0.79
N HIS A 271 8.55 11.77 0.55
CA HIS A 271 9.81 11.81 1.29
C HIS A 271 10.65 10.54 1.09
N GLY A 272 10.00 9.38 0.98
CA GLY A 272 10.70 8.13 0.64
C GLY A 272 11.26 8.10 -0.79
N ARG A 273 10.72 8.92 -1.71
CA ARG A 273 11.24 9.04 -3.08
C ARG A 273 12.40 10.01 -3.21
N ASP A 274 12.47 11.04 -2.38
CA ASP A 274 13.54 12.05 -2.43
C ASP A 274 14.96 11.47 -2.20
N ASP A 275 15.06 10.43 -1.39
CA ASP A 275 16.32 9.72 -1.15
C ASP A 275 16.66 8.71 -2.26
N ALA A 276 15.77 8.48 -3.21
CA ALA A 276 16.02 7.67 -4.38
C ALA A 276 16.59 8.55 -5.50
N SER A 277 17.87 8.39 -5.80
CA SER A 277 18.44 8.87 -7.06
C SER A 277 17.49 8.53 -8.23
N PRO A 278 17.33 9.41 -9.28
CA PRO A 278 16.29 9.31 -10.31
C PRO A 278 16.36 8.09 -11.24
N ARG A 279 16.96 7.01 -10.82
CA ARG A 279 16.98 5.74 -11.55
C ARG A 279 16.20 4.68 -10.77
N PRO A 280 15.42 3.82 -11.44
CA PRO A 280 14.40 2.94 -10.83
C PRO A 280 14.99 1.75 -10.05
N HIS A 281 16.00 1.94 -9.25
CA HIS A 281 16.73 0.84 -8.65
C HIS A 281 16.68 0.85 -7.13
N ARG A 282 15.87 -0.08 -6.60
CA ARG A 282 16.09 -0.86 -5.39
C ARG A 282 16.05 -0.11 -4.06
N LEU A 283 14.90 0.49 -3.78
CA LEU A 283 14.51 0.76 -2.41
C LEU A 283 13.57 -0.36 -1.95
N VAL A 284 14.06 -1.26 -1.13
CA VAL A 284 13.20 -2.16 -0.37
C VAL A 284 12.77 -1.39 0.87
N GLY A 285 11.55 -0.87 0.87
CA GLY A 285 10.97 -0.22 2.03
C GLY A 285 10.67 -1.26 3.09
N LEU A 286 11.50 -1.35 4.11
CA LEU A 286 11.19 -2.06 5.34
C LEU A 286 10.29 -1.15 6.18
N CYS A 287 9.00 -1.17 5.92
CA CYS A 287 8.04 -0.52 6.79
C CYS A 287 7.89 -1.35 8.06
N GLY A 288 8.57 -0.93 9.14
CA GLY A 288 8.33 -1.46 10.47
C GLY A 288 6.87 -1.22 10.87
N ARG A 289 6.11 -2.29 11.04
CA ARG A 289 4.70 -2.26 11.41
C ARG A 289 4.50 -1.60 12.76
N ARG A 290 3.75 -0.53 12.80
CA ARG A 290 2.71 -0.29 13.81
C ARG A 290 1.52 0.34 13.08
N GLY A 291 0.53 -0.48 12.76
CA GLY A 291 -0.85 -0.07 12.49
C GLY A 291 -1.13 0.59 11.15
N ALA A 292 -0.87 -0.07 10.02
CA ALA A 292 -1.53 0.26 8.76
C ALA A 292 -1.57 -0.97 7.85
N ASP A 293 -2.77 -1.36 7.61
CA ASP A 293 -3.40 -2.12 6.53
C ASP A 293 -2.52 -2.90 5.54
N GLN A 294 -2.76 -4.22 5.53
CA GLN A 294 -2.16 -5.24 4.66
C GLN A 294 -2.60 -5.16 3.17
N ARG A 295 -3.08 -4.03 2.66
CA ARG A 295 -3.63 -3.93 1.30
C ARG A 295 -2.69 -3.41 0.23
N ALA A 296 -1.46 -3.06 0.54
CA ALA A 296 -0.54 -2.44 -0.42
C ALA A 296 0.42 -3.41 -1.14
N THR A 297 0.30 -4.72 -0.96
CA THR A 297 1.24 -5.69 -1.58
C THR A 297 0.60 -6.60 -2.63
N HIS A 298 -0.61 -6.30 -3.12
CA HIS A 298 -1.22 -7.07 -4.20
C HIS A 298 -1.72 -6.15 -5.33
N ARG A 299 -0.79 -5.65 -6.11
CA ARG A 299 -0.97 -5.43 -7.55
C ARG A 299 0.36 -5.46 -8.28
#